data_629aedd080c4bad5d3d66206f2abcc38
#
_entry.id   629aedd080c4bad5d3d66206f2abcc38
#
_cell.length_a   1.000
_cell.length_b   1.000
_cell.length_c   1.000
_cell.angle_alpha   90.00
_cell.angle_beta   90.00
_cell.angle_gamma   90.00
#
_symmetry.space_group_name_H-M   'P 1'
#
loop_
_entity.id
_entity.type
_entity.pdbx_description
1 polymer ?
#
loop_
_entity_poly.entity_id
_entity_poly.type
_entity_poly.pdbx_seq_one_letter_code
_entity_poly.pdbx_strand_id
1 'polypeptide(L)'
;AKPEKPSLQKRNRFWEKLQKGERVIAVEVDPPADTNAEFLLDATRILKKAGADIITVADCPIASARADSSMMAAKIQRETGIQVLPHLTCRDRNLNATKALLLGLHIEDVQNILIITGDPLPQVDRSQIKVVFNRNSVQMAEYVQDLNTTLFQANPFTMAAALNVNATNFAAELKRAQAKIEAGINLFLTQPRYSKEAIANLKTAKEQL
;
A
#
# COMPACT_ATOMS: atom_id res chain seq x y z
N ALA A 1 37.37 5.38 2.34
CA ALA A 1 36.25 5.11 1.42
C ALA A 1 35.66 3.77 1.83
N LYS A 2 34.37 3.71 2.19
CA LYS A 2 33.67 2.43 2.37
C LYS A 2 33.47 1.83 0.99
N PRO A 3 33.69 0.51 0.82
CA PRO A 3 33.42 -0.13 -0.45
C PRO A 3 31.90 0.02 -0.75
N GLU A 4 31.59 0.62 -1.89
CA GLU A 4 30.23 0.59 -2.45
C GLU A 4 29.87 -0.88 -2.68
N LYS A 5 28.94 -1.40 -1.89
CA LYS A 5 28.30 -2.66 -2.23
C LYS A 5 27.51 -2.41 -3.52
N PRO A 6 27.71 -3.22 -4.58
CA PRO A 6 26.88 -3.11 -5.75
C PRO A 6 25.44 -3.28 -5.30
N SER A 7 24.60 -2.27 -5.51
CA SER A 7 23.17 -2.37 -5.29
C SER A 7 22.63 -3.32 -6.35
N LEU A 8 22.53 -4.60 -6.02
CA LEU A 8 21.78 -5.55 -6.84
C LEU A 8 20.35 -5.02 -6.86
N GLN A 9 19.93 -4.50 -8.00
CA GLN A 9 18.56 -4.04 -8.21
C GLN A 9 17.63 -5.22 -7.93
N LYS A 10 16.92 -5.15 -6.81
CA LYS A 10 16.08 -6.26 -6.35
C LYS A 10 14.85 -6.33 -7.23
N ARG A 11 14.57 -7.52 -7.71
CA ARG A 11 13.51 -7.78 -8.67
C ARG A 11 12.13 -7.66 -8.03
N ASN A 12 11.31 -6.69 -8.46
CA ASN A 12 9.90 -6.58 -8.08
C ASN A 12 9.03 -7.42 -9.03
N ARG A 13 8.84 -8.71 -8.69
CA ARG A 13 8.10 -9.68 -9.51
C ARG A 13 6.63 -9.30 -9.72
N PHE A 14 6.01 -8.72 -8.69
CA PHE A 14 4.64 -8.24 -8.76
C PHE A 14 4.49 -7.16 -9.84
N TRP A 15 5.37 -6.15 -9.80
CA TRP A 15 5.36 -5.05 -10.76
C TRP A 15 5.71 -5.54 -12.17
N GLU A 16 6.68 -6.40 -12.31
CA GLU A 16 7.05 -7.00 -13.60
C GLU A 16 5.89 -7.76 -14.26
N LYS A 17 5.11 -8.52 -13.49
CA LYS A 17 3.91 -9.21 -13.99
C LYS A 17 2.86 -8.22 -14.50
N LEU A 18 2.59 -7.16 -13.74
CA LEU A 18 1.65 -6.11 -14.14
C LEU A 18 2.08 -5.42 -15.42
N GLN A 19 3.36 -5.07 -15.55
CA GLN A 19 3.91 -4.44 -16.75
C GLN A 19 3.80 -5.34 -18.00
N LYS A 20 3.86 -6.65 -17.84
CA LYS A 20 3.66 -7.62 -18.91
C LYS A 20 2.18 -7.90 -19.23
N GLY A 21 1.24 -7.29 -18.51
CA GLY A 21 -0.18 -7.58 -18.63
C GLY A 21 -0.58 -8.97 -18.11
N GLU A 22 0.27 -9.60 -17.32
CA GLU A 22 -0.03 -10.90 -16.70
C GLU A 22 -1.04 -10.74 -15.57
N ARG A 23 -1.85 -11.78 -15.37
CA ARG A 23 -2.78 -11.81 -14.24
C ARG A 23 -2.01 -11.90 -12.92
N VAL A 24 -2.38 -11.02 -11.98
CA VAL A 24 -1.84 -11.00 -10.62
C VAL A 24 -2.93 -11.34 -9.62
N ILE A 25 -2.60 -12.15 -8.63
CA ILE A 25 -3.45 -12.49 -7.49
C ILE A 25 -2.88 -11.80 -6.26
N ALA A 26 -3.55 -10.73 -5.83
CA ALA A 26 -3.27 -10.04 -4.57
C ALA A 26 -4.32 -10.45 -3.52
N VAL A 27 -3.88 -10.78 -2.32
CA VAL A 27 -4.78 -11.15 -1.22
C VAL A 27 -4.54 -10.21 -0.05
N GLU A 28 -5.61 -9.57 0.41
CA GLU A 28 -5.56 -8.70 1.58
C GLU A 28 -5.69 -9.51 2.86
N VAL A 29 -4.90 -9.12 3.85
CA VAL A 29 -4.94 -9.69 5.20
C VAL A 29 -4.93 -8.57 6.24
N ASP A 30 -5.65 -8.78 7.32
CA ASP A 30 -5.61 -7.90 8.48
C ASP A 30 -4.49 -8.32 9.44
N PRO A 31 -3.69 -7.38 9.95
CA PRO A 31 -2.78 -7.67 11.04
C PRO A 31 -3.53 -8.12 12.30
N PRO A 32 -2.89 -8.94 13.18
CA PRO A 32 -3.52 -9.37 14.41
C PRO A 32 -3.81 -8.19 15.35
N ALA A 33 -4.88 -8.31 16.13
CA ALA A 33 -5.23 -7.37 17.20
C ALA A 33 -4.55 -7.73 18.55
N ASP A 34 -3.81 -8.82 18.57
CA ASP A 34 -3.04 -9.32 19.73
C ASP A 34 -1.56 -9.51 19.35
N THR A 35 -0.81 -10.21 20.20
CA THR A 35 0.63 -10.45 20.00
C THR A 35 0.95 -11.73 19.22
N ASN A 36 -0.06 -12.48 18.76
CA ASN A 36 0.12 -13.73 18.05
C ASN A 36 0.01 -13.55 16.53
N ALA A 37 1.13 -13.65 15.83
CA ALA A 37 1.19 -13.55 14.38
C ALA A 37 1.18 -14.91 13.65
N GLU A 38 1.22 -16.04 14.34
CA GLU A 38 1.40 -17.36 13.71
C GLU A 38 0.25 -17.70 12.76
N PHE A 39 -1.01 -17.43 13.16
CA PHE A 39 -2.15 -17.64 12.28
C PHE A 39 -2.02 -16.88 10.95
N LEU A 40 -1.55 -15.63 11.00
CA LEU A 40 -1.35 -14.80 9.82
C LEU A 40 -0.22 -15.34 8.92
N LEU A 41 0.87 -15.79 9.53
CA LEU A 41 2.01 -16.37 8.81
C LEU A 41 1.64 -17.69 8.12
N ASP A 42 0.90 -18.56 8.83
CA ASP A 42 0.42 -19.83 8.27
C ASP A 42 -0.57 -19.60 7.11
N ALA A 43 -1.53 -18.70 7.30
CA ALA A 43 -2.44 -18.29 6.22
C ALA A 43 -1.66 -17.78 4.99
N THR A 44 -0.64 -16.97 5.21
CA THR A 44 0.21 -16.44 4.14
C THR A 44 1.00 -17.54 3.42
N ARG A 45 1.52 -18.54 4.14
CA ARG A 45 2.19 -19.71 3.55
C ARG A 45 1.23 -20.51 2.67
N ILE A 46 -0.03 -20.69 3.12
CA ILE A 46 -1.09 -21.37 2.36
C ILE A 46 -1.42 -20.56 1.08
N LEU A 47 -1.64 -19.26 1.22
CA LEU A 47 -1.97 -18.37 0.10
C LEU A 47 -0.86 -18.38 -0.96
N LYS A 48 0.41 -18.32 -0.54
CA LYS A 48 1.56 -18.43 -1.45
C LYS A 48 1.55 -19.76 -2.21
N LYS A 49 1.32 -20.89 -1.53
CA LYS A 49 1.21 -22.21 -2.18
C LYS A 49 0.01 -22.27 -3.14
N ALA A 50 -1.07 -21.57 -2.85
CA ALA A 50 -2.26 -21.48 -3.70
C ALA A 50 -2.07 -20.54 -4.91
N GLY A 51 -0.92 -19.87 -5.04
CA GLY A 51 -0.58 -19.04 -6.20
C GLY A 51 -0.81 -17.55 -6.00
N ALA A 52 -0.95 -17.05 -4.78
CA ALA A 52 -0.94 -15.61 -4.54
C ALA A 52 0.42 -15.02 -4.91
N ASP A 53 0.41 -13.90 -5.62
CA ASP A 53 1.61 -13.19 -6.06
C ASP A 53 2.11 -12.19 -5.02
N ILE A 54 1.16 -11.57 -4.30
CA ILE A 54 1.44 -10.54 -3.31
C ILE A 54 0.40 -10.57 -2.19
N ILE A 55 0.83 -10.26 -0.98
CA ILE A 55 -0.05 -10.06 0.18
C ILE A 55 -0.15 -8.57 0.47
N THR A 56 -1.36 -8.03 0.48
CA THR A 56 -1.61 -6.66 0.95
C THR A 56 -1.93 -6.71 2.45
N VAL A 57 -1.41 -5.76 3.21
CA VAL A 57 -1.51 -5.77 4.68
C VAL A 57 -2.18 -4.48 5.13
N ALA A 58 -3.40 -4.60 5.67
CA ALA A 58 -4.22 -3.46 6.06
C ALA A 58 -3.58 -2.65 7.21
N ASP A 59 -3.70 -1.32 7.19
CA ASP A 59 -3.20 -0.41 8.22
C ASP A 59 -4.36 0.09 9.10
N CYS A 60 -4.52 -0.52 10.27
CA CYS A 60 -5.57 -0.17 11.25
C CYS A 60 -6.96 -0.03 10.58
N PRO A 61 -7.50 -1.12 9.97
CA PRO A 61 -8.79 -1.08 9.30
C PRO A 61 -9.89 -0.62 10.26
N ILE A 62 -10.85 0.15 9.73
CA ILE A 62 -11.93 0.77 10.52
C ILE A 62 -11.39 1.65 11.67
N ALA A 63 -10.17 2.17 11.50
CA ALA A 63 -9.46 2.94 12.54
C ALA A 63 -9.29 2.20 13.89
N SER A 64 -9.33 0.88 13.89
CA SER A 64 -9.07 0.04 15.06
C SER A 64 -7.60 -0.35 15.12
N ALA A 65 -6.97 -0.16 16.29
CA ALA A 65 -5.57 -0.48 16.47
C ALA A 65 -5.30 -1.97 16.28
N ARG A 66 -4.27 -2.28 15.47
CA ARG A 66 -3.75 -3.63 15.22
C ARG A 66 -2.24 -3.57 15.17
N ALA A 67 -1.58 -4.71 15.05
CA ALA A 67 -0.16 -4.73 14.79
C ALA A 67 0.17 -3.89 13.54
N ASP A 68 1.28 -3.15 13.58
CA ASP A 68 1.67 -2.24 12.49
C ASP A 68 1.77 -2.98 11.15
N SER A 69 1.08 -2.47 10.12
CA SER A 69 0.99 -3.07 8.79
C SER A 69 2.37 -3.28 8.15
N SER A 70 3.27 -2.32 8.34
CA SER A 70 4.60 -2.34 7.75
C SER A 70 5.52 -3.33 8.46
N MET A 71 5.44 -3.42 9.79
CA MET A 71 6.18 -4.44 10.55
C MET A 71 5.70 -5.85 10.20
N MET A 72 4.39 -6.05 10.06
CA MET A 72 3.82 -7.34 9.67
C MET A 72 4.17 -7.68 8.23
N ALA A 73 4.14 -6.72 7.30
CA ALA A 73 4.57 -6.92 5.93
C ALA A 73 6.04 -7.36 5.84
N ALA A 74 6.95 -6.67 6.53
CA ALA A 74 8.35 -7.05 6.59
C ALA A 74 8.54 -8.47 7.18
N LYS A 75 7.82 -8.81 8.25
CA LYS A 75 7.85 -10.16 8.85
C LYS A 75 7.34 -11.21 7.87
N ILE A 76 6.20 -10.99 7.23
CA ILE A 76 5.62 -11.90 6.22
C ILE A 76 6.64 -12.13 5.09
N GLN A 77 7.19 -11.08 4.51
CA GLN A 77 8.14 -11.20 3.40
C GLN A 77 9.39 -11.97 3.80
N ARG A 78 9.97 -11.67 4.96
CA ARG A 78 11.16 -12.32 5.48
C ARG A 78 10.94 -13.82 5.75
N GLU A 79 9.81 -14.20 6.34
CA GLU A 79 9.55 -15.58 6.74
C GLU A 79 8.96 -16.44 5.63
N THR A 80 8.24 -15.85 4.68
CA THR A 80 7.54 -16.62 3.64
C THR A 80 8.14 -16.42 2.25
N GLY A 81 8.90 -15.33 2.03
CA GLY A 81 9.45 -14.95 0.74
C GLY A 81 8.39 -14.58 -0.31
N ILE A 82 7.14 -14.29 0.11
CA ILE A 82 6.12 -13.69 -0.77
C ILE A 82 6.30 -12.17 -0.76
N GLN A 83 6.04 -11.52 -1.89
CA GLN A 83 6.04 -10.06 -1.91
C GLN A 83 4.86 -9.48 -1.14
N VAL A 84 5.06 -8.31 -0.59
CA VAL A 84 4.07 -7.64 0.25
C VAL A 84 3.80 -6.23 -0.22
N LEU A 85 2.62 -5.72 0.13
CA LEU A 85 2.16 -4.37 -0.13
C LEU A 85 1.46 -3.86 1.14
N PRO A 86 2.22 -3.33 2.12
CA PRO A 86 1.62 -2.70 3.30
C PRO A 86 0.83 -1.46 2.91
N HIS A 87 -0.30 -1.25 3.57
CA HIS A 87 -1.04 0.00 3.50
C HIS A 87 -0.33 1.06 4.35
N LEU A 88 -0.29 2.27 3.84
CA LEU A 88 0.28 3.44 4.49
C LEU A 88 -0.81 4.51 4.61
N THR A 89 -1.41 4.62 5.79
CA THR A 89 -2.41 5.65 6.07
C THR A 89 -1.76 6.99 6.40
N CYS A 90 -2.41 8.08 5.98
CA CYS A 90 -1.98 9.44 6.32
C CYS A 90 -2.45 9.87 7.73
N ARG A 91 -3.26 9.06 8.41
CA ARG A 91 -3.98 9.43 9.63
C ARG A 91 -3.08 9.57 10.85
N ASP A 92 -2.22 8.60 11.10
CA ASP A 92 -1.61 8.41 12.42
C ASP A 92 -0.14 8.84 12.50
N ARG A 93 0.51 9.12 11.35
CA ARG A 93 1.95 9.41 11.29
C ARG A 93 2.22 10.81 10.75
N ASN A 94 3.13 11.53 11.41
CA ASN A 94 3.72 12.72 10.82
C ASN A 94 4.79 12.37 9.78
N LEU A 95 5.27 13.36 9.01
CA LEU A 95 6.23 13.12 7.93
C LEU A 95 7.55 12.51 8.41
N ASN A 96 8.02 12.85 9.61
CA ASN A 96 9.24 12.28 10.14
C ASN A 96 9.07 10.78 10.45
N ALA A 97 7.97 10.40 11.11
CA ALA A 97 7.62 9.01 11.36
C ALA A 97 7.39 8.23 10.06
N THR A 98 6.75 8.85 9.07
CA THR A 98 6.57 8.25 7.73
C THR A 98 7.91 8.00 7.05
N LYS A 99 8.85 8.95 7.08
CA LYS A 99 10.18 8.77 6.49
C LYS A 99 10.95 7.65 7.19
N ALA A 100 10.91 7.59 8.51
CA ALA A 100 11.55 6.52 9.28
C ALA A 100 10.98 5.15 8.93
N LEU A 101 9.65 5.05 8.76
CA LEU A 101 8.96 3.84 8.33
C LEU A 101 9.40 3.40 6.93
N LEU A 102 9.42 4.31 5.96
CA LEU A 102 9.86 4.03 4.59
C LEU A 102 11.31 3.56 4.52
N LEU A 103 12.19 4.17 5.32
CA LEU A 103 13.58 3.70 5.46
C LEU A 103 13.63 2.25 5.99
N GLY A 104 12.83 1.93 7.02
CA GLY A 104 12.72 0.59 7.57
C GLY A 104 12.21 -0.42 6.55
N LEU A 105 11.14 -0.10 5.83
CA LEU A 105 10.60 -0.95 4.76
C LEU A 105 11.63 -1.19 3.65
N HIS A 106 12.36 -0.14 3.25
CA HIS A 106 13.38 -0.26 2.23
C HIS A 106 14.56 -1.15 2.68
N ILE A 107 14.96 -1.07 3.96
CA ILE A 107 15.98 -1.95 4.56
C ILE A 107 15.52 -3.41 4.56
N GLU A 108 14.23 -3.68 4.82
CA GLU A 108 13.61 -5.00 4.80
C GLU A 108 13.23 -5.46 3.38
N ASP A 109 13.65 -4.73 2.34
CA ASP A 109 13.40 -5.06 0.93
C ASP A 109 11.94 -5.06 0.49
N VAL A 110 11.09 -4.39 1.22
CA VAL A 110 9.70 -4.15 0.81
C VAL A 110 9.69 -3.09 -0.30
N GLN A 111 9.21 -3.46 -1.48
CA GLN A 111 9.29 -2.61 -2.68
C GLN A 111 7.94 -2.00 -3.09
N ASN A 112 6.83 -2.42 -2.47
CA ASN A 112 5.49 -1.98 -2.82
C ASN A 112 4.80 -1.39 -1.60
N ILE A 113 4.08 -0.30 -1.78
CA ILE A 113 3.26 0.33 -0.73
C ILE A 113 1.92 0.79 -1.30
N LEU A 114 0.85 0.74 -0.51
CA LEU A 114 -0.45 1.31 -0.84
C LEU A 114 -0.68 2.58 -0.02
N ILE A 115 -0.75 3.73 -0.69
CA ILE A 115 -0.98 5.02 -0.05
C ILE A 115 -2.47 5.31 -0.01
N ILE A 116 -3.02 5.44 1.20
CA ILE A 116 -4.43 5.73 1.44
C ILE A 116 -4.59 6.85 2.49
N THR A 117 -5.75 7.51 2.46
CA THR A 117 -6.04 8.55 3.46
C THR A 117 -6.19 7.97 4.86
N GLY A 118 -6.80 6.79 4.97
CA GLY A 118 -7.19 6.15 6.23
C GLY A 118 -8.62 6.49 6.63
N ASP A 119 -9.24 5.56 7.36
CA ASP A 119 -10.61 5.71 7.86
C ASP A 119 -10.71 6.77 8.95
N PRO A 120 -11.83 7.49 9.06
CA PRO A 120 -12.05 8.42 10.15
C PRO A 120 -12.13 7.69 11.50
N LEU A 121 -11.59 8.29 12.56
CA LEU A 121 -11.72 7.72 13.91
C LEU A 121 -13.17 7.61 14.34
N PRO A 122 -13.55 6.48 14.98
CA PRO A 122 -14.82 6.35 15.67
C PRO A 122 -15.01 7.48 16.70
N GLN A 123 -16.26 7.88 16.91
CA GLN A 123 -16.55 9.04 17.78
C GLN A 123 -16.10 8.82 19.24
N VAL A 124 -16.17 7.58 19.71
CA VAL A 124 -15.75 7.19 21.08
C VAL A 124 -14.25 7.34 21.34
N ASP A 125 -13.42 7.22 20.29
CA ASP A 125 -11.97 7.25 20.42
C ASP A 125 -11.38 8.66 20.29
N ARG A 126 -12.15 9.62 19.81
CA ARG A 126 -11.68 11.00 19.53
C ARG A 126 -11.23 11.78 20.77
N SER A 127 -11.64 11.36 21.96
CA SER A 127 -11.18 11.97 23.22
C SER A 127 -9.75 11.58 23.59
N GLN A 128 -9.30 10.39 23.16
CA GLN A 128 -8.00 9.83 23.51
C GLN A 128 -7.00 9.85 22.35
N ILE A 129 -7.49 9.75 21.12
CA ILE A 129 -6.65 9.66 19.93
C ILE A 129 -6.75 10.96 19.13
N LYS A 130 -5.59 11.57 18.85
CA LYS A 130 -5.50 12.73 17.95
C LYS A 130 -4.95 12.29 16.61
N VAL A 131 -5.74 12.49 15.56
CA VAL A 131 -5.27 12.26 14.18
C VAL A 131 -4.24 13.31 13.78
N VAL A 132 -3.26 12.91 12.99
CA VAL A 132 -2.17 13.79 12.56
C VAL A 132 -2.46 14.43 11.20
N PHE A 133 -2.81 13.63 10.20
CA PHE A 133 -3.10 14.07 8.82
C PHE A 133 -2.18 15.20 8.32
N ASN A 134 -0.86 15.06 8.46
CA ASN A 134 0.10 16.03 7.92
C ASN A 134 -0.06 16.21 6.41
N ARG A 135 -0.48 15.17 5.71
CA ARG A 135 -0.69 15.12 4.28
C ARG A 135 -1.96 14.35 3.95
N ASN A 136 -2.59 14.67 2.83
CA ASN A 136 -3.57 13.77 2.20
C ASN A 136 -2.85 12.74 1.32
N SER A 137 -3.59 11.80 0.73
CA SER A 137 -2.99 10.72 -0.06
C SER A 137 -2.26 11.17 -1.33
N VAL A 138 -2.67 12.27 -1.98
CA VAL A 138 -1.96 12.86 -3.13
C VAL A 138 -0.63 13.44 -2.67
N GLN A 139 -0.66 14.31 -1.67
CA GLN A 139 0.54 14.93 -1.11
C GLN A 139 1.50 13.90 -0.49
N MET A 140 0.99 12.78 0.00
CA MET A 140 1.84 11.68 0.48
C MET A 140 2.49 10.95 -0.68
N ALA A 141 1.79 10.75 -1.79
CA ALA A 141 2.37 10.19 -3.01
C ALA A 141 3.48 11.08 -3.57
N GLU A 142 3.26 12.40 -3.67
CA GLU A 142 4.28 13.38 -4.05
C GLU A 142 5.53 13.27 -3.16
N TYR A 143 5.32 13.18 -1.84
CA TYR A 143 6.42 13.06 -0.88
C TYR A 143 7.23 11.76 -1.07
N VAL A 144 6.55 10.63 -1.27
CA VAL A 144 7.24 9.36 -1.53
C VAL A 144 7.94 9.38 -2.89
N GLN A 145 7.34 10.00 -3.90
CA GLN A 145 7.96 10.17 -5.21
C GLN A 145 9.24 11.00 -5.14
N ASP A 146 9.25 12.07 -4.36
CA ASP A 146 10.48 12.84 -4.09
C ASP A 146 11.57 11.96 -3.43
N LEU A 147 11.19 11.13 -2.46
CA LEU A 147 12.12 10.17 -1.85
C LEU A 147 12.57 9.09 -2.84
N ASN A 148 11.72 8.63 -3.75
CA ASN A 148 12.07 7.69 -4.80
C ASN A 148 13.14 8.25 -5.74
N THR A 149 13.06 9.54 -6.08
CA THR A 149 14.01 10.21 -6.97
C THR A 149 15.30 10.66 -6.28
N THR A 150 15.33 10.72 -4.97
CA THR A 150 16.49 11.18 -4.18
C THR A 150 17.11 10.07 -3.34
N LEU A 151 16.37 9.54 -2.40
CA LEU A 151 16.90 8.61 -1.39
C LEU A 151 16.84 7.14 -1.82
N PHE A 152 15.79 6.76 -2.56
CA PHE A 152 15.51 5.37 -2.97
C PHE A 152 15.77 5.09 -4.45
N GLN A 153 16.59 5.92 -5.12
CA GLN A 153 16.83 5.84 -6.57
C GLN A 153 17.21 4.44 -7.07
N ALA A 154 18.00 3.70 -6.30
CA ALA A 154 18.47 2.38 -6.69
C ALA A 154 17.35 1.33 -6.72
N ASN A 155 16.37 1.45 -5.83
CA ASN A 155 15.21 0.55 -5.69
C ASN A 155 14.00 1.37 -5.24
N PRO A 156 13.36 2.12 -6.16
CA PRO A 156 12.22 2.97 -5.81
C PRO A 156 11.00 2.12 -5.40
N PHE A 157 10.18 2.63 -4.50
CA PHE A 157 8.90 2.01 -4.17
C PHE A 157 7.96 2.06 -5.37
N THR A 158 7.33 0.93 -5.68
CA THR A 158 6.11 0.89 -6.49
C THR A 158 4.96 1.35 -5.62
N MET A 159 4.33 2.46 -6.02
CA MET A 159 3.26 3.09 -5.26
C MET A 159 1.89 2.73 -5.82
N ALA A 160 1.06 2.13 -4.99
CA ALA A 160 -0.35 1.89 -5.27
C ALA A 160 -1.23 2.92 -4.54
N ALA A 161 -2.42 3.13 -5.05
CA ALA A 161 -3.46 3.91 -4.37
C ALA A 161 -4.84 3.24 -4.51
N ALA A 162 -5.79 3.65 -3.68
CA ALA A 162 -7.17 3.20 -3.79
C ALA A 162 -7.92 4.02 -4.85
N LEU A 163 -8.77 3.32 -5.64
CA LEU A 163 -9.75 3.90 -6.55
C LEU A 163 -11.15 3.41 -6.14
N ASN A 164 -12.01 4.32 -5.70
CA ASN A 164 -13.37 3.98 -5.30
C ASN A 164 -14.33 3.96 -6.49
N VAL A 165 -14.46 2.81 -7.14
CA VAL A 165 -15.39 2.61 -8.26
C VAL A 165 -16.87 2.66 -7.85
N ASN A 166 -17.17 2.67 -6.56
CA ASN A 166 -18.52 2.81 -6.00
C ASN A 166 -18.85 4.26 -5.58
N ALA A 167 -17.99 5.23 -5.90
CA ALA A 167 -18.19 6.62 -5.51
C ALA A 167 -19.46 7.20 -6.16
N THR A 168 -20.30 7.85 -5.37
CA THR A 168 -21.51 8.54 -5.84
C THR A 168 -21.19 9.62 -6.89
N ASN A 169 -20.07 10.33 -6.72
CA ASN A 169 -19.55 11.27 -7.72
C ASN A 169 -18.26 10.70 -8.31
N PHE A 170 -18.41 9.82 -9.30
CA PHE A 170 -17.28 9.15 -9.91
C PHE A 170 -16.38 10.10 -10.73
N ALA A 171 -16.92 11.17 -11.31
CA ALA A 171 -16.13 12.18 -11.99
C ALA A 171 -15.12 12.89 -11.04
N ALA A 172 -15.54 13.15 -9.80
CA ALA A 172 -14.64 13.68 -8.79
C ALA A 172 -13.59 12.65 -8.35
N GLU A 173 -13.95 11.37 -8.33
CA GLU A 173 -12.98 10.28 -8.04
C GLU A 173 -11.94 10.14 -9.15
N LEU A 174 -12.33 10.23 -10.42
CA LEU A 174 -11.41 10.24 -11.56
C LEU A 174 -10.42 11.40 -11.49
N LYS A 175 -10.88 12.61 -11.16
CA LYS A 175 -9.98 13.77 -10.96
C LYS A 175 -8.96 13.51 -9.83
N ARG A 176 -9.39 12.88 -8.73
CA ARG A 176 -8.47 12.49 -7.65
C ARG A 176 -7.49 11.41 -8.09
N ALA A 177 -7.95 10.44 -8.89
CA ALA A 177 -7.09 9.40 -9.43
C ALA A 177 -6.04 9.99 -10.38
N GLN A 178 -6.43 10.92 -11.25
CA GLN A 178 -5.52 11.63 -12.14
C GLN A 178 -4.45 12.38 -11.33
N ALA A 179 -4.84 13.14 -10.30
CA ALA A 179 -3.88 13.82 -9.42
C ALA A 179 -2.93 12.84 -8.71
N LYS A 180 -3.39 11.65 -8.36
CA LYS A 180 -2.53 10.59 -7.80
C LYS A 180 -1.51 10.06 -8.82
N ILE A 181 -1.91 9.89 -10.09
CA ILE A 181 -0.99 9.50 -11.18
C ILE A 181 0.08 10.56 -11.36
N GLU A 182 -0.31 11.83 -11.41
CA GLU A 182 0.62 12.96 -11.52
C GLU A 182 1.59 13.03 -10.33
N ALA A 183 1.14 12.60 -9.13
CA ALA A 183 1.95 12.45 -7.94
C ALA A 183 2.85 11.20 -7.92
N GLY A 184 2.84 10.37 -8.99
CA GLY A 184 3.71 9.20 -9.14
C GLY A 184 3.10 7.85 -8.77
N ILE A 185 1.77 7.75 -8.56
CA ILE A 185 1.11 6.46 -8.35
C ILE A 185 1.20 5.60 -9.62
N ASN A 186 1.62 4.34 -9.45
CA ASN A 186 1.86 3.40 -10.54
C ASN A 186 0.65 2.51 -10.84
N LEU A 187 -0.19 2.23 -9.85
CA LEU A 187 -1.35 1.35 -9.99
C LEU A 187 -2.45 1.67 -8.99
N PHE A 188 -3.65 1.19 -9.27
CA PHE A 188 -4.80 1.33 -8.37
C PHE A 188 -5.34 -0.02 -7.92
N LEU A 189 -5.68 -0.12 -6.63
CA LEU A 189 -6.53 -1.16 -6.09
C LEU A 189 -7.95 -0.60 -5.96
N THR A 190 -8.94 -1.31 -6.53
CA THR A 190 -10.33 -0.88 -6.46
C THR A 190 -11.03 -1.44 -5.24
N GLN A 191 -12.08 -0.77 -4.79
CA GLN A 191 -13.05 -1.38 -3.88
C GLN A 191 -13.72 -2.60 -4.54
N PRO A 192 -14.29 -3.54 -3.76
CA PRO A 192 -15.07 -4.65 -4.30
C PRO A 192 -16.18 -4.17 -5.24
N ARG A 193 -16.39 -4.91 -6.33
CA ARG A 193 -17.30 -4.53 -7.43
C ARG A 193 -18.47 -5.49 -7.47
N TYR A 194 -19.60 -5.07 -6.95
CA TYR A 194 -20.82 -5.89 -6.92
C TYR A 194 -21.94 -5.37 -7.80
N SER A 195 -21.82 -4.18 -8.39
CA SER A 195 -22.85 -3.56 -9.21
C SER A 195 -22.40 -3.37 -10.66
N LYS A 196 -23.39 -3.29 -11.59
CA LYS A 196 -23.14 -2.96 -13.00
C LYS A 196 -22.51 -1.56 -13.13
N GLU A 197 -22.91 -0.63 -12.26
CA GLU A 197 -22.37 0.72 -12.23
C GLU A 197 -20.89 0.74 -11.87
N ALA A 198 -20.48 0.01 -10.84
CA ALA A 198 -19.07 -0.11 -10.47
C ALA A 198 -18.21 -0.70 -11.60
N ILE A 199 -18.77 -1.64 -12.38
CA ILE A 199 -18.09 -2.19 -13.55
C ILE A 199 -17.99 -1.15 -14.66
N ALA A 200 -19.05 -0.36 -14.91
CA ALA A 200 -19.02 0.74 -15.88
C ALA A 200 -17.99 1.80 -15.47
N ASN A 201 -18.00 2.21 -14.21
CA ASN A 201 -17.02 3.14 -13.65
C ASN A 201 -15.58 2.64 -13.83
N LEU A 202 -15.33 1.34 -13.60
CA LEU A 202 -14.00 0.76 -13.82
C LEU A 202 -13.59 0.83 -15.30
N LYS A 203 -14.50 0.57 -16.24
CA LYS A 203 -14.22 0.70 -17.68
C LYS A 203 -13.87 2.13 -18.03
N THR A 204 -14.67 3.10 -17.57
CA THR A 204 -14.40 4.53 -17.75
C THR A 204 -13.04 4.93 -17.18
N ALA A 205 -12.68 4.44 -15.98
CA ALA A 205 -11.36 4.70 -15.42
C ALA A 205 -10.22 4.17 -16.29
N LYS A 206 -10.37 2.94 -16.84
CA LYS A 206 -9.35 2.35 -17.75
C LYS A 206 -9.18 3.09 -19.07
N GLU A 207 -10.20 3.83 -19.51
CA GLU A 207 -10.17 4.61 -20.75
C GLU A 207 -9.62 6.02 -20.54
N GLN A 208 -9.73 6.56 -19.32
CA GLN A 208 -9.39 7.97 -19.02
C GLN A 208 -8.11 8.15 -18.21
N LEU A 209 -7.62 7.12 -17.54
CA LEU A 209 -6.39 7.12 -16.72
C LEU A 209 -5.27 6.30 -17.40
#